data_5c5196d5e0d28a5e072c3ec990495e25
#
_entry.id   5c5196d5e0d28a5e072c3ec990495e25
#
_cell.length_a   1.000
_cell.length_b   1.000
_cell.length_c   1.000
_cell.angle_alpha   90.00
_cell.angle_beta   90.00
_cell.angle_gamma   90.00
#
_symmetry.space_group_name_H-M   'P 1'
#
loop_
_entity.id
_entity.type
_entity.pdbx_description
1 polymer ?
#
loop_
_entity_poly.entity_id
_entity_poly.type
_entity_poly.pdbx_seq_one_letter_code
_entity_poly.pdbx_strand_id
1 'polypeptide(L)'
;DVAVLPFTSVMRGEYSLQQASQHPTIRDLAMLTAPVTEDAESIDAEAFGRLIAEARGSYDWILLDAPAGVGSLFRMAVRYADEAMLVTLPGPASQRDAARTAELLLQERDIPARLVVNRAVPKLFARMHATIDDVMDGVGLPLLGVVPDDASVTLAAAEGKPLVQYTYHGAALACLH
;
A
#
# COMPACT_ATOMS: atom_id res chain seq x y z
N ASP A 1 23.88 8.44 2.82
CA ASP A 1 22.46 8.56 2.36
C ASP A 1 22.39 8.00 0.96
N VAL A 2 21.80 6.82 0.81
CA VAL A 2 21.48 6.30 -0.53
C VAL A 2 20.19 6.96 -0.94
N ALA A 3 20.24 7.81 -1.95
CA ALA A 3 19.07 8.46 -2.48
C ALA A 3 18.19 7.42 -3.15
N VAL A 4 16.99 7.22 -2.62
CA VAL A 4 15.96 6.42 -3.30
C VAL A 4 15.49 7.25 -4.50
N LEU A 5 15.59 6.66 -5.70
CA LEU A 5 15.28 7.37 -6.93
C LEU A 5 13.76 7.29 -7.26
N PRO A 6 13.21 8.33 -7.87
CA PRO A 6 11.83 8.29 -8.32
C PRO A 6 11.67 7.35 -9.52
N PHE A 7 10.51 6.68 -9.59
CA PHE A 7 10.22 5.76 -10.68
C PHE A 7 10.24 6.46 -12.06
N THR A 8 10.02 7.77 -12.12
CA THR A 8 10.08 8.57 -13.35
C THR A 8 11.49 8.67 -13.93
N SER A 9 12.55 8.56 -13.12
CA SER A 9 13.93 8.49 -13.62
C SER A 9 14.21 7.21 -14.42
N VAL A 10 13.58 6.09 -14.01
CA VAL A 10 13.64 4.85 -14.78
C VAL A 10 12.83 4.97 -16.07
N MET A 11 11.62 5.55 -15.98
CA MET A 11 10.76 5.76 -17.14
C MET A 11 11.43 6.63 -18.22
N ARG A 12 12.28 7.59 -17.82
CA ARG A 12 13.07 8.43 -18.74
C ARG A 12 14.34 7.77 -19.26
N GLY A 13 14.68 6.58 -18.77
CA GLY A 13 15.90 5.87 -19.16
C GLY A 13 17.18 6.45 -18.55
N GLU A 14 17.08 7.29 -17.53
CA GLU A 14 18.23 7.86 -16.80
C GLU A 14 18.97 6.78 -16.01
N TYR A 15 18.23 5.79 -15.53
CA TYR A 15 18.73 4.64 -14.78
C TYR A 15 17.99 3.37 -15.21
N SER A 16 18.65 2.22 -15.14
CA SER A 16 17.95 0.95 -15.24
C SER A 16 17.13 0.68 -13.97
N LEU A 17 16.09 -0.15 -14.08
CA LEU A 17 15.28 -0.55 -12.93
C LEU A 17 16.14 -1.10 -11.79
N GLN A 18 17.09 -1.97 -12.09
CA GLN A 18 17.99 -2.56 -11.09
C GLN A 18 18.87 -1.51 -10.40
N GLN A 19 19.43 -0.55 -11.14
CA GLN A 19 20.26 0.51 -10.56
C GLN A 19 19.47 1.44 -9.65
N ALA A 20 18.22 1.76 -10.02
CA ALA A 20 17.39 2.73 -9.32
C ALA A 20 16.73 2.14 -8.06
N SER A 21 16.44 0.85 -8.03
CA SER A 21 15.52 0.26 -7.06
C SER A 21 16.20 -0.51 -5.92
N GLN A 22 17.51 -0.79 -5.96
CA GLN A 22 18.18 -1.59 -4.93
C GLN A 22 18.09 -0.95 -3.55
N HIS A 23 17.58 -1.70 -2.57
CA HIS A 23 17.61 -1.25 -1.19
C HIS A 23 19.04 -1.33 -0.63
N PRO A 24 19.55 -0.29 0.06
CA PRO A 24 20.97 -0.21 0.45
C PRO A 24 21.39 -1.26 1.49
N THR A 25 20.46 -1.74 2.29
CA THR A 25 20.77 -2.62 3.44
C THR A 25 19.93 -3.89 3.52
N ILE A 26 18.83 -3.97 2.81
CA ILE A 26 17.93 -5.14 2.82
C ILE A 26 18.07 -5.85 1.48
N ARG A 27 18.61 -7.05 1.55
CA ARG A 27 18.72 -7.91 0.38
C ARG A 27 17.33 -8.32 -0.13
N ASP A 28 17.22 -8.48 -1.44
CA ASP A 28 16.00 -8.91 -2.12
C ASP A 28 14.79 -7.95 -1.94
N LEU A 29 15.07 -6.72 -1.46
CA LEU A 29 14.11 -5.61 -1.42
C LEU A 29 14.55 -4.54 -2.40
N ALA A 30 13.61 -4.09 -3.23
CA ALA A 30 13.76 -2.98 -4.15
C ALA A 30 12.74 -1.90 -3.81
N MET A 31 13.05 -0.63 -4.00
CA MET A 31 12.14 0.48 -3.75
C MET A 31 12.38 1.61 -4.74
N LEU A 32 11.29 2.14 -5.29
CA LEU A 32 11.26 3.39 -6.04
C LEU A 32 10.27 4.34 -5.36
N THR A 33 10.56 5.62 -5.36
CA THR A 33 9.64 6.62 -4.83
C THR A 33 8.78 7.23 -5.93
N ALA A 34 7.68 7.86 -5.54
CA ALA A 34 6.99 8.79 -6.42
C ALA A 34 7.85 10.06 -6.60
N PRO A 35 7.73 10.77 -7.73
CA PRO A 35 8.41 12.03 -7.94
C PRO A 35 7.84 13.09 -6.97
N VAL A 36 8.74 13.92 -6.41
CA VAL A 36 8.36 14.95 -5.44
C VAL A 36 7.96 16.26 -6.15
N THR A 37 8.56 16.54 -7.30
CA THR A 37 8.44 17.84 -8.00
C THR A 37 7.64 17.79 -9.30
N GLU A 38 7.32 16.61 -9.78
CA GLU A 38 6.57 16.43 -11.02
C GLU A 38 5.06 16.41 -10.73
N ASP A 39 4.30 17.05 -11.62
CA ASP A 39 2.84 16.98 -11.54
C ASP A 39 2.40 15.53 -11.84
N ALA A 40 1.61 14.97 -10.95
CA ALA A 40 1.07 13.61 -11.08
C ALA A 40 0.28 13.39 -12.40
N GLU A 41 -0.35 14.45 -12.92
CA GLU A 41 -1.10 14.39 -14.17
C GLU A 41 -0.21 14.40 -15.41
N SER A 42 1.05 14.80 -15.27
CA SER A 42 2.03 14.79 -16.36
C SER A 42 2.72 13.44 -16.55
N ILE A 43 2.51 12.49 -15.64
CA ILE A 43 3.15 11.17 -15.69
C ILE A 43 2.51 10.31 -16.78
N ASP A 44 3.32 9.86 -17.73
CA ASP A 44 2.88 8.97 -18.80
C ASP A 44 2.50 7.58 -18.26
N ALA A 45 1.21 7.27 -18.26
CA ALA A 45 0.67 5.99 -17.78
C ALA A 45 1.18 4.80 -18.62
N GLU A 46 1.41 4.96 -19.92
CA GLU A 46 1.93 3.89 -20.77
C GLU A 46 3.41 3.60 -20.46
N ALA A 47 4.20 4.65 -20.20
CA ALA A 47 5.59 4.48 -19.74
C ALA A 47 5.64 3.79 -18.37
N PHE A 48 4.72 4.13 -17.44
CA PHE A 48 4.59 3.42 -16.18
C PHE A 48 4.22 1.94 -16.40
N GLY A 49 3.31 1.64 -17.32
CA GLY A 49 2.98 0.26 -17.68
C GLY A 49 4.16 -0.54 -18.20
N ARG A 50 5.04 0.09 -18.99
CA ARG A 50 6.30 -0.55 -19.45
C ARG A 50 7.24 -0.85 -18.28
N LEU A 51 7.36 0.08 -17.33
CA LEU A 51 8.13 -0.11 -16.10
C LEU A 51 7.61 -1.30 -15.28
N ILE A 52 6.29 -1.40 -15.08
CA ILE A 52 5.68 -2.54 -14.38
C ILE A 52 5.92 -3.86 -15.13
N ALA A 53 5.83 -3.85 -16.48
CA ALA A 53 6.11 -5.03 -17.29
C ALA A 53 7.58 -5.49 -17.16
N GLU A 54 8.53 -4.56 -17.10
CA GLU A 54 9.94 -4.86 -16.84
C GLU A 54 10.13 -5.43 -15.43
N ALA A 55 9.49 -4.80 -14.42
CA ALA A 55 9.57 -5.25 -13.03
C ALA A 55 9.02 -6.67 -12.82
N ARG A 56 7.96 -7.06 -13.55
CA ARG A 56 7.40 -8.44 -13.53
C ARG A 56 8.41 -9.50 -13.98
N GLY A 57 9.39 -9.15 -14.76
CA GLY A 57 10.48 -10.06 -15.16
C GLY A 57 11.58 -10.22 -14.10
N SER A 58 11.59 -9.38 -13.08
CA SER A 58 12.69 -9.29 -12.10
C SER A 58 12.27 -9.56 -10.66
N TYR A 59 10.97 -9.42 -10.33
CA TYR A 59 10.46 -9.49 -8.95
C TYR A 59 9.26 -10.43 -8.86
N ASP A 60 9.21 -11.23 -7.78
CA ASP A 60 8.09 -12.11 -7.48
C ASP A 60 6.84 -11.32 -7.05
N TRP A 61 7.05 -10.19 -6.34
CA TRP A 61 6.01 -9.31 -5.85
C TRP A 61 6.32 -7.86 -6.19
N ILE A 62 5.31 -7.13 -6.66
CA ILE A 62 5.37 -5.69 -6.90
C ILE A 62 4.24 -5.04 -6.11
N LEU A 63 4.60 -4.20 -5.14
CA LEU A 63 3.65 -3.45 -4.32
C LEU A 63 3.57 -2.01 -4.84
N LEU A 64 2.39 -1.59 -5.26
CA LEU A 64 2.09 -0.23 -5.67
C LEU A 64 1.42 0.49 -4.50
N ASP A 65 2.19 1.28 -3.75
CA ASP A 65 1.65 2.11 -2.66
C ASP A 65 0.97 3.35 -3.26
N ALA A 66 -0.34 3.24 -3.45
CA ALA A 66 -1.13 4.30 -4.07
C ALA A 66 -1.43 5.41 -3.05
N PRO A 67 -1.36 6.69 -3.46
CA PRO A 67 -1.70 7.79 -2.57
C PRO A 67 -3.17 7.74 -2.16
N ALA A 68 -3.48 8.36 -1.02
CA ALA A 68 -4.86 8.56 -0.60
C ALA A 68 -5.63 9.41 -1.64
N GLY A 69 -6.89 9.05 -1.85
CA GLY A 69 -7.75 9.72 -2.84
C GLY A 69 -7.81 8.96 -4.17
N VAL A 70 -8.44 9.59 -5.17
CA VAL A 70 -8.83 8.95 -6.43
C VAL A 70 -8.26 9.69 -7.66
N GLY A 71 -7.10 10.30 -7.49
CA GLY A 71 -6.40 11.04 -8.54
C GLY A 71 -5.77 10.16 -9.62
N SER A 72 -5.01 10.78 -10.50
CA SER A 72 -4.34 10.11 -11.63
C SER A 72 -3.40 8.98 -11.21
N LEU A 73 -2.64 9.15 -10.13
CA LEU A 73 -1.74 8.11 -9.61
C LEU A 73 -2.49 6.89 -9.09
N PHE A 74 -3.62 7.09 -8.41
CA PHE A 74 -4.49 5.99 -8.00
C PHE A 74 -4.98 5.19 -9.21
N ARG A 75 -5.55 5.86 -10.22
CA ARG A 75 -6.03 5.22 -11.44
C ARG A 75 -4.92 4.49 -12.20
N MET A 76 -3.74 5.11 -12.25
CA MET A 76 -2.57 4.49 -12.85
C MET A 76 -2.15 3.21 -12.11
N ALA A 77 -2.12 3.22 -10.78
CA ALA A 77 -1.82 2.04 -9.98
C ALA A 77 -2.86 0.93 -10.22
N VAL A 78 -4.15 1.25 -10.17
CA VAL A 78 -5.26 0.30 -10.42
C VAL A 78 -5.17 -0.30 -11.82
N ARG A 79 -4.84 0.50 -12.83
CA ARG A 79 -4.74 0.04 -14.22
C ARG A 79 -3.73 -1.10 -14.41
N TYR A 80 -2.65 -1.11 -13.65
CA TYR A 80 -1.55 -2.08 -13.81
C TYR A 80 -1.45 -3.09 -12.66
N ALA A 81 -2.30 -2.99 -11.64
CA ALA A 81 -2.36 -3.96 -10.55
C ALA A 81 -3.12 -5.24 -10.96
N ASP A 82 -2.78 -6.37 -10.39
CA ASP A 82 -3.50 -7.63 -10.56
C ASP A 82 -4.53 -7.84 -9.46
N GLU A 83 -4.23 -7.34 -8.26
CA GLU A 83 -5.08 -7.38 -7.08
C GLU A 83 -4.98 -6.06 -6.32
N ALA A 84 -5.99 -5.74 -5.51
CA ALA A 84 -5.98 -4.58 -4.64
C ALA A 84 -6.18 -4.97 -3.17
N MET A 85 -5.41 -4.33 -2.30
CA MET A 85 -5.60 -4.41 -0.86
C MET A 85 -5.98 -3.02 -0.34
N LEU A 86 -7.22 -2.88 0.13
CA LEU A 86 -7.71 -1.65 0.71
C LEU A 86 -7.50 -1.68 2.22
N VAL A 87 -6.75 -0.72 2.74
CA VAL A 87 -6.45 -0.61 4.17
C VAL A 87 -7.29 0.50 4.78
N THR A 88 -8.07 0.19 5.82
CA THR A 88 -8.89 1.16 6.54
C THR A 88 -8.65 1.12 8.04
N LEU A 89 -9.05 2.18 8.74
CA LEU A 89 -9.14 2.23 10.19
C LEU A 89 -10.56 1.88 10.67
N PRO A 90 -10.74 1.47 11.92
CA PRO A 90 -12.05 1.07 12.46
C PRO A 90 -13.10 2.20 12.53
N GLY A 91 -12.70 3.46 12.38
CA GLY A 91 -13.59 4.61 12.57
C GLY A 91 -14.55 4.85 11.40
N PRO A 92 -15.77 5.41 11.66
CA PRO A 92 -16.80 5.62 10.64
C PRO A 92 -16.38 6.51 9.46
N ALA A 93 -15.50 7.49 9.70
CA ALA A 93 -14.96 8.35 8.63
C ALA A 93 -14.09 7.53 7.67
N SER A 94 -13.15 6.75 8.21
CA SER A 94 -12.27 5.88 7.40
C SER A 94 -13.04 4.81 6.65
N GLN A 95 -14.12 4.27 7.23
CA GLN A 95 -14.98 3.31 6.55
C GLN A 95 -15.70 3.93 5.34
N ARG A 96 -16.23 5.17 5.47
CA ARG A 96 -16.83 5.88 4.35
C ARG A 96 -15.85 6.18 3.23
N ASP A 97 -14.64 6.59 3.59
CA ASP A 97 -13.57 6.84 2.61
C ASP A 97 -13.16 5.53 1.92
N ALA A 98 -13.07 4.43 2.67
CA ALA A 98 -12.77 3.11 2.14
C ALA A 98 -13.88 2.60 1.20
N ALA A 99 -15.15 2.76 1.56
CA ALA A 99 -16.30 2.39 0.72
C ALA A 99 -16.26 3.14 -0.61
N ARG A 100 -16.05 4.46 -0.56
CA ARG A 100 -15.91 5.27 -1.77
C ARG A 100 -14.73 4.83 -2.65
N THR A 101 -13.60 4.50 -2.03
CA THR A 101 -12.42 4.01 -2.76
C THR A 101 -12.69 2.65 -3.38
N ALA A 102 -13.39 1.75 -2.69
CA ALA A 102 -13.80 0.45 -3.20
C ALA A 102 -14.71 0.57 -4.42
N GLU A 103 -15.73 1.46 -4.36
CA GLU A 103 -16.60 1.73 -5.50
C GLU A 103 -15.82 2.21 -6.74
N LEU A 104 -14.90 3.15 -6.54
CA LEU A 104 -14.09 3.70 -7.63
C LEU A 104 -13.11 2.68 -8.20
N LEU A 105 -12.52 1.83 -7.36
CA LEU A 105 -11.66 0.75 -7.79
C LEU A 105 -12.41 -0.21 -8.71
N LEU A 106 -13.62 -0.62 -8.33
CA LEU A 106 -14.47 -1.50 -9.15
C LEU A 106 -14.93 -0.83 -10.46
N GLN A 107 -15.10 0.49 -10.47
CA GLN A 107 -15.45 1.25 -11.68
C GLN A 107 -14.27 1.36 -12.66
N GLU A 108 -13.05 1.54 -12.15
CA GLU A 108 -11.85 1.67 -12.99
C GLU A 108 -11.43 0.32 -13.59
N ARG A 109 -11.49 -0.75 -12.80
CA ARG A 109 -11.09 -2.09 -13.22
C ARG A 109 -11.66 -3.17 -12.30
N ASP A 110 -12.23 -4.21 -12.89
CA ASP A 110 -12.70 -5.39 -12.17
C ASP A 110 -11.51 -6.30 -11.81
N ILE A 111 -10.84 -5.98 -10.71
CA ILE A 111 -9.76 -6.80 -10.13
C ILE A 111 -10.17 -7.29 -8.74
N PRO A 112 -9.66 -8.44 -8.29
CA PRO A 112 -9.85 -8.90 -6.93
C PRO A 112 -9.42 -7.84 -5.92
N ALA A 113 -10.33 -7.45 -5.01
CA ALA A 113 -10.05 -6.48 -3.97
C ALA A 113 -10.41 -7.05 -2.60
N ARG A 114 -9.58 -6.80 -1.61
CA ARG A 114 -9.76 -7.27 -0.24
C ARG A 114 -9.49 -6.17 0.77
N LEU A 115 -10.14 -6.28 1.94
CA LEU A 115 -10.07 -5.31 3.01
C LEU A 115 -9.08 -5.74 4.10
N VAL A 116 -8.25 -4.81 4.55
CA VAL A 116 -7.49 -4.92 5.80
C VAL A 116 -7.99 -3.85 6.77
N VAL A 117 -8.38 -4.28 7.97
CA VAL A 117 -8.71 -3.36 9.06
C VAL A 117 -7.46 -3.17 9.91
N ASN A 118 -6.85 -1.99 9.82
CA ASN A 118 -5.61 -1.67 10.51
C ASN A 118 -5.85 -0.94 11.83
N ARG A 119 -4.93 -1.05 12.78
CA ARG A 119 -4.97 -0.45 14.11
C ARG A 119 -6.24 -0.78 14.88
N ALA A 120 -6.66 -2.04 14.80
CA ALA A 120 -7.84 -2.52 15.51
C ALA A 120 -7.60 -2.58 17.02
N VAL A 121 -8.48 -1.93 17.77
CA VAL A 121 -8.49 -1.94 19.24
C VAL A 121 -9.77 -2.61 19.71
N PRO A 122 -9.74 -3.84 20.25
CA PRO A 122 -10.94 -4.58 20.65
C PRO A 122 -11.87 -3.82 21.60
N LYS A 123 -11.28 -3.08 22.56
CA LYS A 123 -12.06 -2.25 23.50
C LYS A 123 -12.80 -1.10 22.80
N LEU A 124 -12.26 -0.59 21.71
CA LEU A 124 -12.92 0.47 20.93
C LEU A 124 -14.13 -0.07 20.18
N PHE A 125 -14.00 -1.24 19.53
CA PHE A 125 -15.11 -1.93 18.88
C PHE A 125 -16.25 -2.21 19.85
N ALA A 126 -15.96 -2.74 21.03
CA ALA A 126 -16.96 -2.98 22.07
C ALA A 126 -17.70 -1.70 22.50
N ARG A 127 -17.00 -0.58 22.63
CA ARG A 127 -17.60 0.71 23.00
C ARG A 127 -18.43 1.34 21.89
N MET A 128 -18.08 1.07 20.63
CA MET A 128 -18.84 1.55 19.47
C MET A 128 -20.03 0.63 19.15
N HIS A 129 -20.20 -0.48 19.87
CA HIS A 129 -21.15 -1.54 19.52
C HIS A 129 -21.05 -1.98 18.06
N ALA A 130 -19.81 -2.04 17.55
CA ALA A 130 -19.48 -2.41 16.18
C ALA A 130 -18.63 -3.68 16.14
N THR A 131 -18.69 -4.38 15.04
CA THR A 131 -17.93 -5.60 14.75
C THR A 131 -17.05 -5.42 13.51
N ILE A 132 -16.19 -6.36 13.23
CA ILE A 132 -15.44 -6.39 11.96
C ILE A 132 -16.38 -6.63 10.78
N ASP A 133 -17.45 -7.39 10.97
CA ASP A 133 -18.46 -7.63 9.93
C ASP A 133 -19.17 -6.33 9.54
N ASP A 134 -19.46 -5.44 10.50
CA ASP A 134 -20.02 -4.12 10.20
C ASP A 134 -19.08 -3.27 9.35
N VAL A 135 -17.76 -3.40 9.54
CA VAL A 135 -16.76 -2.71 8.70
C VAL A 135 -16.75 -3.31 7.29
N MET A 136 -16.78 -4.63 7.17
CA MET A 136 -16.82 -5.33 5.88
C MET A 136 -18.06 -4.96 5.09
N ASP A 137 -19.23 -5.00 5.73
CA ASP A 137 -20.52 -4.64 5.12
C ASP A 137 -20.55 -3.17 4.71
N GLY A 138 -20.00 -2.28 5.55
CA GLY A 138 -19.93 -0.85 5.27
C GLY A 138 -18.98 -0.49 4.13
N VAL A 139 -17.93 -1.26 3.90
CA VAL A 139 -16.97 -1.05 2.80
C VAL A 139 -17.35 -1.84 1.54
N GLY A 140 -18.04 -2.96 1.70
CA GLY A 140 -18.44 -3.83 0.58
C GLY A 140 -17.33 -4.72 0.02
N LEU A 141 -16.28 -5.00 0.80
CA LEU A 141 -15.17 -5.87 0.38
C LEU A 141 -14.95 -7.03 1.37
N PRO A 142 -14.55 -8.21 0.87
CA PRO A 142 -14.20 -9.33 1.72
C PRO A 142 -12.94 -9.03 2.55
N LEU A 143 -12.92 -9.49 3.79
CA LEU A 143 -11.79 -9.32 4.70
C LEU A 143 -10.59 -10.15 4.25
N LEU A 144 -9.42 -9.52 4.20
CA LEU A 144 -8.12 -10.19 4.11
C LEU A 144 -7.56 -10.44 5.52
N GLY A 145 -7.64 -9.44 6.41
CA GLY A 145 -7.13 -9.56 7.76
C GLY A 145 -7.35 -8.33 8.64
N VAL A 146 -7.02 -8.49 9.90
CA VAL A 146 -7.11 -7.44 10.92
C VAL A 146 -5.74 -7.27 11.56
N VAL A 147 -5.19 -6.06 11.50
CA VAL A 147 -3.93 -5.71 12.16
C VAL A 147 -4.24 -4.94 13.45
N PRO A 148 -3.90 -5.47 14.62
CA PRO A 148 -4.15 -4.78 15.88
C PRO A 148 -3.29 -3.52 16.03
N ASP A 149 -3.76 -2.58 16.83
CA ASP A 149 -2.95 -1.42 17.23
C ASP A 149 -1.82 -1.88 18.15
N ASP A 150 -0.57 -1.58 17.75
CA ASP A 150 0.64 -2.04 18.43
C ASP A 150 1.65 -0.90 18.48
N ALA A 151 2.04 -0.52 19.69
CA ALA A 151 3.03 0.54 19.90
C ALA A 151 4.40 0.23 19.26
N SER A 152 4.74 -1.04 19.09
CA SER A 152 5.99 -1.47 18.47
C SER A 152 6.12 -0.95 17.03
N VAL A 153 5.00 -0.80 16.30
CA VAL A 153 4.98 -0.26 14.93
C VAL A 153 5.46 1.20 14.94
N THR A 154 4.92 2.01 15.85
CA THR A 154 5.30 3.42 15.98
C THR A 154 6.75 3.58 16.43
N LEU A 155 7.18 2.76 17.39
CA LEU A 155 8.56 2.79 17.90
C LEU A 155 9.56 2.36 16.83
N ALA A 156 9.28 1.29 16.09
CA ALA A 156 10.10 0.83 14.98
C ALA A 156 10.28 1.93 13.91
N ALA A 157 9.18 2.58 13.53
CA ALA A 157 9.20 3.69 12.59
C ALA A 157 10.03 4.88 13.10
N ALA A 158 9.90 5.23 14.38
CA ALA A 158 10.68 6.31 15.00
C ALA A 158 12.19 6.02 15.03
N GLU A 159 12.57 4.74 15.11
CA GLU A 159 13.97 4.31 15.03
C GLU A 159 14.46 4.05 13.59
N GLY A 160 13.61 4.23 12.59
CA GLY A 160 13.94 3.95 11.19
C GLY A 160 14.22 2.46 10.92
N LYS A 161 13.58 1.57 11.67
CA LYS A 161 13.76 0.12 11.55
C LYS A 161 12.50 -0.55 11.03
N PRO A 162 12.61 -1.54 10.12
CA PRO A 162 11.47 -2.41 9.80
C PRO A 162 10.95 -3.12 11.05
N LEU A 163 9.62 -3.26 11.19
CA LEU A 163 9.00 -3.92 12.34
C LEU A 163 9.58 -5.31 12.60
N VAL A 164 9.79 -6.09 11.55
CA VAL A 164 10.35 -7.46 11.62
C VAL A 164 11.80 -7.51 12.15
N GLN A 165 12.52 -6.39 12.13
CA GLN A 165 13.86 -6.27 12.70
C GLN A 165 13.85 -5.61 14.08
N TYR A 166 12.75 -4.92 14.42
CA TYR A 166 12.61 -4.21 15.68
C TYR A 166 12.17 -5.12 16.82
N THR A 167 11.26 -6.04 16.55
CA THR A 167 10.73 -6.96 17.55
C THR A 167 10.50 -8.35 16.97
N TYR A 168 10.64 -9.37 17.82
CA TYR A 168 10.28 -10.75 17.49
C TYR A 168 8.90 -11.13 18.05
N HIS A 169 8.27 -10.26 18.84
CA HIS A 169 7.00 -10.47 19.50
C HIS A 169 6.17 -9.20 19.40
N GLY A 170 4.94 -9.34 19.00
CA GLY A 170 4.00 -8.23 18.90
C GLY A 170 2.72 -8.66 18.21
N ALA A 171 1.61 -8.04 18.58
CA ALA A 171 0.32 -8.37 18.02
C ALA A 171 0.25 -8.08 16.52
N ALA A 172 0.85 -6.96 16.07
CA ALA A 172 0.91 -6.61 14.66
C ALA A 172 1.81 -7.58 13.88
N LEU A 173 2.97 -7.99 14.44
CA LEU A 173 3.87 -8.93 13.80
C LEU A 173 3.24 -10.31 13.62
N ALA A 174 2.44 -10.77 14.60
CA ALA A 174 1.75 -12.06 14.53
C ALA A 174 0.72 -12.13 13.38
N CYS A 175 0.26 -11.00 12.86
CA CYS A 175 -0.66 -10.96 11.73
C CYS A 175 0.04 -11.01 10.35
N LEU A 176 1.37 -10.97 10.33
CA LEU A 176 2.19 -11.02 9.10
C LEU A 176 2.65 -12.46 8.74
N HIS A 177 2.32 -13.42 9.60
CA HIS A 177 2.55 -14.86 9.41
C HIS A 177 1.25 -15.60 9.16
#